data_c41bec33ecae84cb915b4d332a4c4c0c
#
_entry.id   c41bec33ecae84cb915b4d332a4c4c0c
#
_cell.length_a   1.000
_cell.length_b   1.000
_cell.length_c   1.000
_cell.angle_alpha   90.00
_cell.angle_beta   90.00
_cell.angle_gamma   90.00
#
_symmetry.space_group_name_H-M   'P 1'
#
loop_
_entity.id
_entity.type
_entity.pdbx_description
1 polymer ?
#
loop_
_entity_poly.entity_id
_entity_poly.type
_entity_poly.pdbx_seq_one_letter_code
_entity_poly.pdbx_strand_id
1 'polypeptide(L)'
;MGDLPGKIALNLEGGYGLFIYTLIPVAFIIVLGAQQLSDPALVDPNTMFVTFAGKIFPIAGDLLNWLIAGMLIIALVLSALNAIMGCARSLHQMSIDGQFPRFFQHTNDHGVPDRSMLFNTVCSMLLVFTGGAVEIYSFSNVGYTISFIPVLVGYFLLRQYRPQAKRPFRLPEFMKYVALGLAVLYFVIWLFGGIIYTGLPNAALGGANTRVYFFLGWLVLLAYLPLYWYRTRVEDRRLAEAAGEAPATAAP
;
A
#
# COMPACT_ATOMS: atom_id res chain seq x y z
N MET A 1 -5.04 27.22 -15.89
CA MET A 1 -4.78 27.64 -14.49
C MET A 1 -4.44 26.39 -13.72
N GLY A 2 -3.14 26.15 -13.55
CA GLY A 2 -2.73 24.82 -13.25
C GLY A 2 -2.66 24.55 -11.76
N ASP A 3 -2.75 23.38 -11.46
CA ASP A 3 -2.38 22.43 -10.37
C ASP A 3 -1.49 22.94 -9.22
N LEU A 4 -1.44 24.25 -8.96
CA LEU A 4 -0.65 24.83 -7.86
C LEU A 4 -1.07 24.27 -6.49
N PRO A 5 -2.39 24.14 -6.18
CA PRO A 5 -2.84 23.53 -4.93
C PRO A 5 -2.41 22.07 -4.79
N GLY A 6 -2.48 21.30 -5.87
CA GLY A 6 -2.04 19.90 -5.87
C GLY A 6 -0.53 19.72 -5.66
N LYS A 7 0.29 20.61 -6.25
CA LYS A 7 1.74 20.60 -6.03
C LYS A 7 2.12 20.95 -4.59
N ILE A 8 1.46 21.94 -4.02
CA ILE A 8 1.67 22.35 -2.64
C ILE A 8 1.28 21.21 -1.70
N ALA A 9 0.11 20.60 -1.92
CA ALA A 9 -0.36 19.48 -1.12
C ALA A 9 0.61 18.29 -1.15
N LEU A 10 1.08 17.87 -2.35
CA LEU A 10 2.06 16.79 -2.48
C LEU A 10 3.39 17.09 -1.79
N ASN A 11 3.90 18.31 -1.91
CA ASN A 11 5.16 18.68 -1.26
C ASN A 11 5.01 18.76 0.26
N LEU A 12 3.88 19.26 0.75
CA LEU A 12 3.58 19.30 2.19
C LEU A 12 3.42 17.88 2.76
N GLU A 13 2.69 17.01 2.06
CA GLU A 13 2.51 15.62 2.47
C GLU A 13 3.86 14.88 2.51
N GLY A 14 4.67 15.01 1.46
CA GLY A 14 6.00 14.40 1.42
C GLY A 14 6.94 14.93 2.50
N GLY A 15 6.96 16.25 2.73
CA GLY A 15 7.75 16.88 3.77
C GLY A 15 7.30 16.50 5.17
N TYR A 16 5.99 16.49 5.41
CA TYR A 16 5.40 16.06 6.67
C TYR A 16 5.68 14.57 6.94
N GLY A 17 5.50 13.72 5.93
CA GLY A 17 5.81 12.29 6.04
C GLY A 17 7.27 12.06 6.41
N LEU A 18 8.22 12.68 5.70
CA LEU A 18 9.64 12.59 6.02
C LEU A 18 9.94 13.04 7.45
N PHE A 19 9.36 14.15 7.87
CA PHE A 19 9.51 14.69 9.22
C PHE A 19 9.02 13.71 10.29
N ILE A 20 7.81 13.20 10.16
CA ILE A 20 7.20 12.28 11.12
C ILE A 20 7.93 10.93 11.17
N TYR A 21 8.22 10.33 10.00
CA TYR A 21 8.93 9.04 9.94
C TYR A 21 10.37 9.11 10.46
N THR A 22 10.96 10.30 10.50
CA THR A 22 12.28 10.50 11.12
C THR A 22 12.16 10.87 12.60
N LEU A 23 11.25 11.78 12.93
CA LEU A 23 11.12 12.33 14.28
C LEU A 23 10.64 11.27 15.27
N ILE A 24 9.64 10.46 14.92
CA ILE A 24 9.06 9.49 15.86
C ILE A 24 10.09 8.45 16.30
N PRO A 25 10.82 7.73 15.43
CA PRO A 25 11.85 6.79 15.86
C PRO A 25 12.96 7.46 16.69
N VAL A 26 13.40 8.65 16.30
CA VAL A 26 14.41 9.40 17.04
C VAL A 26 13.91 9.78 18.43
N ALA A 27 12.67 10.25 18.54
CA ALA A 27 12.05 10.57 19.83
C ALA A 27 11.97 9.34 20.74
N PHE A 28 11.58 8.17 20.18
CA PHE A 28 11.58 6.91 20.95
C PHE A 28 12.97 6.58 21.50
N ILE A 29 14.02 6.71 20.69
CA ILE A 29 15.40 6.42 21.09
C ILE A 29 15.87 7.41 22.18
N ILE A 30 15.56 8.70 22.02
CA ILE A 30 15.99 9.74 22.96
C ILE A 30 15.29 9.60 24.32
N VAL A 31 13.97 9.38 24.29
CA VAL A 31 13.14 9.37 25.51
C VAL A 31 13.29 8.09 26.30
N LEU A 32 13.34 6.94 25.64
CA LEU A 32 13.41 5.64 26.30
C LEU A 32 14.85 5.12 26.49
N GLY A 33 15.76 5.53 25.62
CA GLY A 33 17.09 4.93 25.53
C GLY A 33 17.09 3.52 24.95
N ALA A 34 18.25 3.07 24.47
CA ALA A 34 18.38 1.80 23.76
C ALA A 34 18.00 0.56 24.60
N GLN A 35 18.22 0.63 25.91
CA GLN A 35 17.91 -0.50 26.81
C GLN A 35 16.40 -0.73 26.99
N GLN A 36 15.62 0.35 27.12
CA GLN A 36 14.17 0.24 27.30
C GLN A 36 13.45 -0.12 26.01
N LEU A 37 14.03 0.20 24.84
CA LEU A 37 13.49 -0.22 23.55
C LEU A 37 13.52 -1.75 23.33
N SER A 38 14.31 -2.48 24.13
CA SER A 38 14.35 -3.94 24.13
C SER A 38 13.32 -4.59 25.07
N ASP A 39 12.49 -3.77 25.76
CA ASP A 39 11.44 -4.27 26.63
C ASP A 39 10.35 -4.99 25.78
N PRO A 40 10.01 -6.25 26.09
CA PRO A 40 8.98 -7.01 25.37
C PRO A 40 7.65 -6.29 25.26
N ALA A 41 7.27 -5.48 26.26
CA ALA A 41 6.02 -4.70 26.25
C ALA A 41 6.04 -3.56 25.20
N LEU A 42 7.21 -3.09 24.78
CA LEU A 42 7.35 -2.10 23.71
C LEU A 42 7.56 -2.73 22.33
N VAL A 43 7.83 -4.02 22.27
CA VAL A 43 7.95 -4.79 21.01
C VAL A 43 6.58 -5.26 20.53
N ASP A 44 5.58 -5.39 21.42
CA ASP A 44 4.22 -5.74 21.02
C ASP A 44 3.55 -4.60 20.23
N PRO A 45 3.26 -4.81 18.94
CA PRO A 45 2.69 -3.78 18.08
C PRO A 45 1.29 -3.31 18.52
N ASN A 46 0.59 -4.10 19.35
CA ASN A 46 -0.76 -3.75 19.80
C ASN A 46 -0.74 -2.78 20.99
N THR A 47 0.30 -2.82 21.82
CA THR A 47 0.36 -2.07 23.07
C THR A 47 1.48 -1.03 23.11
N MET A 48 2.42 -1.07 22.15
CA MET A 48 3.64 -0.26 22.20
C MET A 48 3.40 1.25 22.40
N PHE A 49 2.42 1.82 21.70
CA PHE A 49 2.16 3.27 21.81
C PHE A 49 1.54 3.66 23.16
N VAL A 50 0.66 2.84 23.71
CA VAL A 50 0.07 3.06 25.03
C VAL A 50 1.12 2.88 26.12
N THR A 51 1.95 1.84 26.01
CA THR A 51 3.06 1.58 26.94
C THR A 51 4.10 2.70 26.89
N PHE A 52 4.41 3.20 25.68
CA PHE A 52 5.30 4.36 25.50
C PHE A 52 4.75 5.61 26.20
N ALA A 53 3.48 5.91 26.00
CA ALA A 53 2.83 7.05 26.61
C ALA A 53 2.84 6.96 28.16
N GLY A 54 2.56 5.78 28.71
CA GLY A 54 2.62 5.53 30.15
C GLY A 54 4.02 5.70 30.74
N LYS A 55 5.07 5.39 29.97
CA LYS A 55 6.46 5.60 30.40
C LYS A 55 6.89 7.08 30.38
N ILE A 56 6.36 7.87 29.44
CA ILE A 56 6.65 9.32 29.35
C ILE A 56 5.90 10.12 30.40
N PHE A 57 4.65 9.75 30.67
CA PHE A 57 3.76 10.50 31.55
C PHE A 57 3.27 9.65 32.72
N PRO A 58 4.15 9.18 33.61
CA PRO A 58 3.75 8.31 34.72
C PRO A 58 2.81 9.00 35.73
N ILE A 59 2.80 10.35 35.75
CA ILE A 59 1.98 11.14 36.67
C ILE A 59 0.54 11.32 36.15
N ALA A 60 0.32 11.22 34.83
CA ALA A 60 -0.98 11.46 34.21
C ALA A 60 -1.97 10.28 34.36
N GLY A 61 -1.51 9.14 34.83
CA GLY A 61 -2.32 7.99 35.20
C GLY A 61 -3.12 7.37 34.04
N ASP A 62 -4.12 6.60 34.42
CA ASP A 62 -4.95 5.83 33.48
C ASP A 62 -5.74 6.70 32.49
N LEU A 63 -6.10 7.94 32.86
CA LEU A 63 -6.86 8.84 31.99
C LEU A 63 -6.12 9.13 30.69
N LEU A 64 -4.83 9.42 30.75
CA LEU A 64 -4.04 9.70 29.54
C LEU A 64 -3.91 8.46 28.65
N ASN A 65 -3.72 7.29 29.26
CA ASN A 65 -3.69 6.03 28.53
C ASN A 65 -5.00 5.74 27.79
N TRP A 66 -6.14 5.98 28.43
CA TRP A 66 -7.46 5.85 27.79
C TRP A 66 -7.68 6.86 26.66
N LEU A 67 -7.24 8.11 26.84
CA LEU A 67 -7.32 9.13 25.79
C LEU A 67 -6.48 8.75 24.58
N ILE A 68 -5.23 8.31 24.78
CA ILE A 68 -4.35 7.89 23.70
C ILE A 68 -4.89 6.65 22.99
N ALA A 69 -5.38 5.67 23.74
CA ALA A 69 -6.02 4.49 23.15
C ALA A 69 -7.24 4.87 22.30
N GLY A 70 -8.09 5.77 22.80
CA GLY A 70 -9.23 6.29 22.05
C GLY A 70 -8.83 7.01 20.77
N MET A 71 -7.82 7.88 20.82
CA MET A 71 -7.27 8.57 19.65
C MET A 71 -6.70 7.58 18.63
N LEU A 72 -5.99 6.54 19.07
CA LEU A 72 -5.45 5.49 18.20
C LEU A 72 -6.57 4.71 17.51
N ILE A 73 -7.64 4.34 18.23
CA ILE A 73 -8.80 3.65 17.65
C ILE A 73 -9.43 4.51 16.55
N ILE A 74 -9.68 5.80 16.83
CA ILE A 74 -10.24 6.73 15.83
C ILE A 74 -9.33 6.85 14.61
N ALA A 75 -8.01 6.98 14.82
CA ALA A 75 -7.04 7.05 13.74
C ALA A 75 -7.00 5.77 12.86
N LEU A 76 -7.09 4.59 13.49
CA LEU A 76 -7.15 3.31 12.78
C LEU A 76 -8.44 3.17 11.97
N VAL A 77 -9.59 3.56 12.52
CA VAL A 77 -10.87 3.55 11.80
C VAL A 77 -10.81 4.50 10.60
N LEU A 78 -10.29 5.71 10.77
CA LEU A 78 -10.13 6.68 9.68
C LEU A 78 -9.17 6.15 8.60
N SER A 79 -8.08 5.52 8.99
CA SER A 79 -7.12 4.90 8.07
C SER A 79 -7.76 3.77 7.26
N ALA A 80 -8.55 2.91 7.91
CA ALA A 80 -9.28 1.82 7.23
C ALA A 80 -10.31 2.37 6.22
N LEU A 81 -11.07 3.39 6.59
CA LEU A 81 -12.03 4.05 5.69
C LEU A 81 -11.32 4.65 4.47
N ASN A 82 -10.20 5.34 4.69
CA ASN A 82 -9.42 5.95 3.61
C ASN A 82 -8.86 4.88 2.66
N ALA A 83 -8.35 3.77 3.19
CA ALA A 83 -7.85 2.65 2.39
C ALA A 83 -8.96 2.01 1.54
N ILE A 84 -10.15 1.77 2.11
CA ILE A 84 -11.30 1.21 1.38
C ILE A 84 -11.71 2.13 0.23
N MET A 85 -11.81 3.42 0.48
CA MET A 85 -12.19 4.41 -0.54
C MET A 85 -11.12 4.53 -1.63
N GLY A 86 -9.85 4.57 -1.28
CA GLY A 86 -8.74 4.68 -2.21
C GLY A 86 -8.63 3.46 -3.14
N CYS A 87 -8.65 2.26 -2.57
CA CYS A 87 -8.61 1.01 -3.34
C CYS A 87 -9.83 0.86 -4.26
N ALA A 88 -11.02 1.21 -3.79
CA ALA A 88 -12.23 1.12 -4.59
C ALA A 88 -12.17 2.01 -5.84
N ARG A 89 -11.68 3.25 -5.70
CA ARG A 89 -11.49 4.17 -6.83
C ARG A 89 -10.43 3.67 -7.81
N SER A 90 -9.35 3.08 -7.29
CA SER A 90 -8.31 2.49 -8.14
C SER A 90 -8.83 1.31 -8.96
N LEU A 91 -9.58 0.39 -8.34
CA LEU A 91 -10.23 -0.73 -9.04
C LEU A 91 -11.23 -0.26 -10.09
N HIS A 92 -12.03 0.76 -9.76
CA HIS A 92 -12.96 1.37 -10.69
C HIS A 92 -12.23 1.97 -11.90
N GLN A 93 -11.15 2.74 -11.68
CA GLN A 93 -10.37 3.33 -12.75
C GLN A 93 -9.70 2.25 -13.63
N MET A 94 -9.11 1.22 -13.03
CA MET A 94 -8.54 0.09 -13.78
C MET A 94 -9.60 -0.61 -14.66
N SER A 95 -10.84 -0.68 -14.19
CA SER A 95 -11.93 -1.24 -14.99
C SER A 95 -12.32 -0.34 -16.16
N ILE A 96 -12.32 0.97 -15.99
CA ILE A 96 -12.54 1.95 -17.08
C ILE A 96 -11.42 1.84 -18.12
N ASP A 97 -10.17 1.73 -17.66
CA ASP A 97 -8.97 1.60 -18.52
C ASP A 97 -8.88 0.22 -19.23
N GLY A 98 -9.86 -0.66 -19.05
CA GLY A 98 -9.91 -1.97 -19.70
C GLY A 98 -9.00 -3.02 -19.08
N GLN A 99 -8.43 -2.75 -17.90
CA GLN A 99 -7.50 -3.65 -17.22
C GLN A 99 -8.20 -4.57 -16.20
N PHE A 100 -9.46 -4.29 -15.87
CA PHE A 100 -10.23 -5.02 -14.87
C PHE A 100 -11.66 -5.28 -15.36
N PRO A 101 -12.39 -6.31 -14.86
CA PRO A 101 -13.73 -6.62 -15.30
C PRO A 101 -14.70 -5.43 -15.23
N ARG A 102 -15.61 -5.31 -16.20
CA ARG A 102 -16.60 -4.22 -16.28
C ARG A 102 -17.55 -4.16 -15.10
N PHE A 103 -17.70 -5.26 -14.37
CA PHE A 103 -18.48 -5.31 -13.14
C PHE A 103 -18.12 -4.17 -12.17
N PHE A 104 -16.83 -3.77 -12.14
CA PHE A 104 -16.31 -2.73 -11.26
C PHE A 104 -16.46 -1.29 -11.79
N GLN A 105 -17.01 -1.11 -13.00
CA GLN A 105 -17.33 0.21 -13.56
C GLN A 105 -18.60 0.83 -12.97
N HIS A 106 -19.39 0.03 -12.25
CA HIS A 106 -20.64 0.51 -11.69
C HIS A 106 -20.40 1.55 -10.60
N THR A 107 -21.15 2.64 -10.67
CA THR A 107 -21.25 3.67 -9.65
C THR A 107 -22.70 3.83 -9.21
N ASN A 108 -22.92 4.17 -7.95
CA ASN A 108 -24.25 4.49 -7.45
C ASN A 108 -24.69 5.90 -7.92
N ASP A 109 -25.91 6.31 -7.56
CA ASP A 109 -26.48 7.61 -7.92
C ASP A 109 -25.67 8.83 -7.44
N HIS A 110 -24.78 8.62 -6.46
CA HIS A 110 -23.86 9.63 -5.93
C HIS A 110 -22.46 9.58 -6.57
N GLY A 111 -22.26 8.78 -7.62
CA GLY A 111 -20.96 8.63 -8.29
C GLY A 111 -19.92 7.85 -7.48
N VAL A 112 -20.33 7.07 -6.49
CA VAL A 112 -19.43 6.24 -5.68
C VAL A 112 -19.34 4.84 -6.27
N PRO A 113 -18.14 4.25 -6.44
CA PRO A 113 -17.96 2.90 -6.99
C PRO A 113 -18.31 1.82 -5.95
N ASP A 114 -19.59 1.60 -5.74
CA ASP A 114 -20.16 0.74 -4.71
C ASP A 114 -19.72 -0.72 -4.81
N ARG A 115 -19.70 -1.30 -6.02
CA ARG A 115 -19.25 -2.69 -6.22
C ARG A 115 -17.78 -2.89 -5.94
N SER A 116 -16.96 -1.92 -6.30
CA SER A 116 -15.52 -1.93 -5.99
C SER A 116 -15.28 -1.80 -4.49
N MET A 117 -16.06 -0.95 -3.80
CA MET A 117 -16.00 -0.82 -2.34
C MET A 117 -16.43 -2.10 -1.64
N LEU A 118 -17.55 -2.69 -2.06
CA LEU A 118 -18.05 -3.94 -1.48
C LEU A 118 -17.04 -5.07 -1.65
N PHE A 119 -16.49 -5.23 -2.85
CA PHE A 119 -15.46 -6.24 -3.14
C PHE A 119 -14.25 -6.07 -2.24
N ASN A 120 -13.70 -4.85 -2.16
CA ASN A 120 -12.54 -4.57 -1.31
C ASN A 120 -12.84 -4.84 0.17
N THR A 121 -14.02 -4.46 0.66
CA THR A 121 -14.43 -4.70 2.04
C THR A 121 -14.55 -6.19 2.34
N VAL A 122 -15.19 -6.96 1.46
CA VAL A 122 -15.32 -8.42 1.62
C VAL A 122 -13.96 -9.09 1.61
N CYS A 123 -13.07 -8.74 0.67
CA CYS A 123 -11.70 -9.27 0.65
C CYS A 123 -10.93 -8.92 1.93
N SER A 124 -11.05 -7.70 2.43
CA SER A 124 -10.41 -7.27 3.67
C SER A 124 -10.94 -8.04 4.89
N MET A 125 -12.27 -8.26 4.96
CA MET A 125 -12.87 -9.08 6.03
C MET A 125 -12.37 -10.52 5.98
N LEU A 126 -12.29 -11.13 4.79
CA LEU A 126 -11.77 -12.49 4.65
C LEU A 126 -10.32 -12.59 5.09
N LEU A 127 -9.49 -11.58 4.82
CA LEU A 127 -8.10 -11.55 5.25
C LEU A 127 -7.97 -11.49 6.78
N VAL A 128 -8.88 -10.82 7.48
CA VAL A 128 -8.86 -10.78 8.96
C VAL A 128 -8.99 -12.18 9.58
N PHE A 129 -9.67 -13.12 8.91
CA PHE A 129 -9.80 -14.50 9.38
C PHE A 129 -8.58 -15.39 9.08
N THR A 130 -7.60 -14.90 8.31
CA THR A 130 -6.44 -15.71 7.88
C THR A 130 -5.29 -15.67 8.87
N GLY A 131 -5.23 -14.72 9.79
CA GLY A 131 -4.13 -14.61 10.75
C GLY A 131 -4.20 -13.36 11.62
N GLY A 132 -3.18 -13.18 12.45
CA GLY A 132 -3.01 -12.00 13.28
C GLY A 132 -2.60 -10.75 12.48
N ALA A 133 -2.62 -9.60 13.14
CA ALA A 133 -2.30 -8.30 12.51
C ALA A 133 -0.88 -8.29 11.91
N VAL A 134 0.07 -8.96 12.54
CA VAL A 134 1.48 -9.00 12.09
C VAL A 134 1.64 -9.83 10.82
N GLU A 135 0.94 -10.97 10.73
CA GLU A 135 0.94 -11.84 9.55
C GLU A 135 0.33 -11.12 8.35
N ILE A 136 -0.82 -10.46 8.53
CA ILE A 136 -1.49 -9.68 7.50
C ILE A 136 -0.60 -8.52 7.03
N TYR A 137 0.07 -7.85 7.96
CA TYR A 137 1.00 -6.78 7.65
C TYR A 137 2.21 -7.27 6.85
N SER A 138 2.81 -8.38 7.26
CA SER A 138 3.94 -9.01 6.55
C SER A 138 3.57 -9.42 5.12
N PHE A 139 2.40 -10.00 4.95
CA PHE A 139 1.82 -10.37 3.68
C PHE A 139 1.57 -9.15 2.77
N SER A 140 0.99 -8.07 3.30
CA SER A 140 0.69 -6.87 2.53
C SER A 140 1.96 -6.15 2.05
N ASN A 141 3.04 -6.19 2.84
CA ASN A 141 4.31 -5.56 2.48
C ASN A 141 4.96 -6.16 1.23
N VAL A 142 4.72 -7.44 0.92
CA VAL A 142 5.21 -8.07 -0.31
C VAL A 142 4.67 -7.34 -1.53
N GLY A 143 3.35 -7.13 -1.59
CA GLY A 143 2.69 -6.42 -2.68
C GLY A 143 3.00 -4.91 -2.70
N TYR A 144 3.06 -4.31 -1.52
CA TYR A 144 3.33 -2.88 -1.38
C TYR A 144 4.73 -2.53 -1.89
N THR A 145 5.76 -3.22 -1.43
CA THR A 145 7.14 -2.93 -1.82
C THR A 145 7.40 -3.19 -3.29
N ILE A 146 6.87 -4.30 -3.85
CA ILE A 146 7.06 -4.62 -5.26
C ILE A 146 6.39 -3.61 -6.19
N SER A 147 5.29 -2.97 -5.77
CA SER A 147 4.56 -2.00 -6.59
C SER A 147 5.37 -0.72 -6.89
N PHE A 148 6.31 -0.35 -6.02
CA PHE A 148 7.17 0.82 -6.25
C PHE A 148 8.20 0.59 -7.37
N ILE A 149 8.65 -0.65 -7.57
CA ILE A 149 9.69 -0.96 -8.55
C ILE A 149 9.25 -0.58 -9.97
N PRO A 150 8.11 -1.08 -10.51
CA PRO A 150 7.68 -0.72 -11.87
C PRO A 150 7.31 0.76 -12.00
N VAL A 151 6.83 1.41 -10.93
CA VAL A 151 6.52 2.85 -10.96
C VAL A 151 7.79 3.67 -11.12
N LEU A 152 8.85 3.36 -10.37
CA LEU A 152 10.14 4.06 -10.46
C LEU A 152 10.85 3.79 -11.80
N VAL A 153 10.82 2.54 -12.27
CA VAL A 153 11.34 2.18 -13.59
C VAL A 153 10.52 2.87 -14.70
N GLY A 154 9.19 2.86 -14.58
CA GLY A 154 8.30 3.56 -15.51
C GLY A 154 8.57 5.06 -15.59
N TYR A 155 8.84 5.69 -14.46
CA TYR A 155 9.25 7.09 -14.41
C TYR A 155 10.56 7.34 -15.17
N PHE A 156 11.57 6.47 -14.99
CA PHE A 156 12.83 6.54 -15.74
C PHE A 156 12.58 6.39 -17.25
N LEU A 157 11.87 5.33 -17.67
CA LEU A 157 11.55 5.05 -19.06
C LEU A 157 10.73 6.17 -19.71
N LEU A 158 9.75 6.72 -19.01
CA LEU A 158 8.94 7.83 -19.51
C LEU A 158 9.79 9.07 -19.78
N ARG A 159 10.80 9.32 -18.95
CA ARG A 159 11.73 10.43 -19.15
C ARG A 159 12.72 10.18 -20.28
N GLN A 160 13.10 8.93 -20.48
CA GLN A 160 14.04 8.51 -21.51
C GLN A 160 13.39 8.55 -22.90
N TYR A 161 12.20 7.94 -23.04
CA TYR A 161 11.57 7.74 -24.34
C TYR A 161 10.58 8.82 -24.75
N ARG A 162 10.02 9.58 -23.79
CA ARG A 162 9.06 10.66 -24.06
C ARG A 162 9.45 11.97 -23.38
N PRO A 163 10.61 12.58 -23.73
CA PRO A 163 11.09 13.81 -23.08
C PRO A 163 10.19 15.01 -23.34
N GLN A 164 9.45 15.03 -24.46
CA GLN A 164 8.57 16.12 -24.90
C GLN A 164 7.15 16.04 -24.31
N ALA A 165 6.80 14.97 -23.57
CA ALA A 165 5.46 14.85 -23.00
C ALA A 165 5.17 16.03 -22.07
N LYS A 166 4.01 16.66 -22.26
CA LYS A 166 3.55 17.77 -21.40
C LYS A 166 3.36 17.26 -19.97
N ARG A 167 4.03 17.88 -19.03
CA ARG A 167 3.98 17.51 -17.61
C ARG A 167 3.76 18.77 -16.79
N PRO A 168 2.72 18.81 -15.96
CA PRO A 168 2.45 19.93 -15.06
C PRO A 168 3.59 20.16 -14.06
N PHE A 169 4.25 19.07 -13.65
CA PHE A 169 5.36 19.06 -12.71
C PHE A 169 6.59 18.38 -13.31
N ARG A 170 7.70 19.11 -13.36
CA ARG A 170 9.00 18.58 -13.83
C ARG A 170 10.01 18.63 -12.71
N LEU A 171 10.48 17.49 -12.29
CA LEU A 171 11.66 17.35 -11.44
C LEU A 171 12.93 17.56 -12.28
N PRO A 172 14.08 17.92 -11.67
CA PRO A 172 15.37 18.01 -12.36
C PRO A 172 15.72 16.72 -13.11
N GLU A 173 16.55 16.83 -14.15
CA GLU A 173 16.91 15.68 -15.01
C GLU A 173 17.62 14.55 -14.27
N PHE A 174 18.44 14.85 -13.27
CA PHE A 174 19.16 13.85 -12.50
C PHE A 174 18.22 12.93 -11.68
N MET A 175 17.00 13.39 -11.39
CA MET A 175 16.03 12.61 -10.61
C MET A 175 15.60 11.31 -11.32
N LYS A 176 15.78 11.19 -12.62
CA LYS A 176 15.56 9.92 -13.33
C LYS A 176 16.55 8.83 -12.88
N TYR A 177 17.79 9.20 -12.61
CA TYR A 177 18.81 8.26 -12.11
C TYR A 177 18.60 7.93 -10.62
N VAL A 178 18.16 8.92 -9.84
CA VAL A 178 17.75 8.70 -8.44
C VAL A 178 16.58 7.70 -8.39
N ALA A 179 15.57 7.85 -9.24
CA ALA A 179 14.45 6.93 -9.33
C ALA A 179 14.91 5.51 -9.70
N LEU A 180 15.82 5.37 -10.64
CA LEU A 180 16.39 4.07 -11.01
C LEU A 180 17.20 3.45 -9.86
N GLY A 181 18.02 4.23 -9.17
CA GLY A 181 18.75 3.79 -7.97
C GLY A 181 17.81 3.33 -6.85
N LEU A 182 16.73 4.08 -6.60
CA LEU A 182 15.68 3.68 -5.67
C LEU A 182 14.96 2.39 -6.12
N ALA A 183 14.68 2.22 -7.41
CA ALA A 183 14.08 0.99 -7.93
C ALA A 183 14.96 -0.23 -7.65
N VAL A 184 16.28 -0.12 -7.87
CA VAL A 184 17.26 -1.17 -7.54
C VAL A 184 17.30 -1.42 -6.04
N LEU A 185 17.33 -0.37 -5.22
CA LEU A 185 17.32 -0.49 -3.77
C LEU A 185 16.04 -1.21 -3.28
N TYR A 186 14.86 -0.82 -3.76
CA TYR A 186 13.60 -1.49 -3.42
C TYR A 186 13.60 -2.95 -3.88
N PHE A 187 14.15 -3.25 -5.06
CA PHE A 187 14.27 -4.63 -5.54
C PHE A 187 15.18 -5.47 -4.63
N VAL A 188 16.31 -4.92 -4.21
CA VAL A 188 17.24 -5.60 -3.29
C VAL A 188 16.57 -5.83 -1.94
N ILE A 189 15.93 -4.80 -1.34
CA ILE A 189 15.22 -4.92 -0.07
C ILE A 189 14.09 -5.95 -0.18
N TRP A 190 13.32 -5.92 -1.27
CA TRP A 190 12.23 -6.86 -1.49
C TRP A 190 12.73 -8.30 -1.62
N LEU A 191 13.80 -8.52 -2.38
CA LEU A 191 14.39 -9.83 -2.62
C LEU A 191 15.00 -10.40 -1.32
N PHE A 192 15.86 -9.64 -0.66
CA PHE A 192 16.50 -10.06 0.59
C PHE A 192 15.49 -10.15 1.74
N GLY A 193 14.60 -9.18 1.87
CA GLY A 193 13.54 -9.19 2.86
C GLY A 193 12.59 -10.39 2.68
N GLY A 194 12.17 -10.66 1.44
CA GLY A 194 11.32 -11.81 1.13
C GLY A 194 12.01 -13.15 1.37
N ILE A 195 13.26 -13.31 0.96
CA ILE A 195 13.97 -14.61 1.04
C ILE A 195 14.55 -14.85 2.44
N ILE A 196 15.21 -13.84 3.04
CA ILE A 196 15.95 -14.01 4.29
C ILE A 196 15.00 -13.96 5.49
N TYR A 197 14.15 -12.92 5.56
CA TYR A 197 13.26 -12.75 6.71
C TYR A 197 12.14 -13.78 6.78
N THR A 198 11.63 -14.24 5.65
CA THR A 198 10.62 -15.31 5.64
C THR A 198 11.21 -16.70 5.92
N GLY A 199 12.54 -16.83 5.81
CA GLY A 199 13.25 -18.09 6.11
C GLY A 199 13.72 -18.24 7.55
N LEU A 200 13.77 -17.15 8.32
CA LEU A 200 14.19 -17.19 9.73
C LEU A 200 12.99 -17.48 10.63
N PRO A 201 13.11 -18.44 11.57
CA PRO A 201 12.11 -18.60 12.62
C PRO A 201 12.14 -17.34 13.50
N ASN A 202 11.24 -16.42 13.25
CA ASN A 202 11.20 -15.17 13.97
C ASN A 202 10.41 -15.39 15.27
N ALA A 203 11.11 -15.46 16.40
CA ALA A 203 10.50 -15.56 17.72
C ALA A 203 9.55 -14.37 18.00
N ALA A 204 9.81 -13.18 17.41
CA ALA A 204 8.94 -12.00 17.49
C ALA A 204 7.61 -12.16 16.71
N LEU A 205 7.53 -13.10 15.77
CA LEU A 205 6.34 -13.39 14.98
C LEU A 205 5.65 -14.71 15.43
N GLY A 206 5.85 -15.13 16.67
CA GLY A 206 5.18 -16.31 17.22
C GLY A 206 5.57 -17.65 16.60
N GLY A 207 6.70 -17.74 15.89
CA GLY A 207 7.16 -18.97 15.25
C GLY A 207 6.33 -19.40 14.03
N ALA A 208 5.40 -18.58 13.56
CA ALA A 208 4.60 -18.86 12.38
C ALA A 208 5.49 -19.00 11.14
N ASN A 209 5.09 -19.90 10.26
CA ASN A 209 5.84 -20.23 9.05
C ASN A 209 5.66 -19.07 8.03
N THR A 210 6.41 -17.98 8.24
CA THR A 210 6.34 -16.71 7.45
C THR A 210 6.51 -16.94 5.95
N ARG A 211 7.11 -18.05 5.53
CA ARG A 211 7.20 -18.46 4.11
C ARG A 211 5.83 -18.62 3.47
N VAL A 212 4.85 -19.15 4.19
CA VAL A 212 3.49 -19.33 3.67
C VAL A 212 2.88 -17.97 3.31
N TYR A 213 3.06 -16.97 4.15
CA TYR A 213 2.52 -15.63 3.93
C TYR A 213 3.20 -14.92 2.74
N PHE A 214 4.49 -15.15 2.52
CA PHE A 214 5.18 -14.65 1.33
C PHE A 214 4.58 -15.24 0.04
N PHE A 215 4.41 -16.56 -0.01
CA PHE A 215 3.78 -17.20 -1.16
C PHE A 215 2.31 -16.83 -1.34
N LEU A 216 1.59 -16.61 -0.24
CA LEU A 216 0.21 -16.14 -0.28
C LEU A 216 0.14 -14.72 -0.86
N GLY A 217 1.10 -13.84 -0.53
CA GLY A 217 1.25 -12.52 -1.14
C GLY A 217 1.42 -12.57 -2.65
N TRP A 218 2.26 -13.48 -3.12
CA TRP A 218 2.41 -13.76 -4.56
C TRP A 218 1.14 -14.28 -5.20
N LEU A 219 0.44 -15.18 -4.55
CA LEU A 219 -0.82 -15.73 -5.06
C LEU A 219 -1.88 -14.65 -5.26
N VAL A 220 -2.00 -13.71 -4.32
CA VAL A 220 -2.92 -12.57 -4.45
C VAL A 220 -2.49 -11.63 -5.57
N LEU A 221 -1.19 -11.33 -5.72
CA LEU A 221 -0.69 -10.55 -6.85
C LEU A 221 -1.00 -11.21 -8.19
N LEU A 222 -0.82 -12.53 -8.27
CA LEU A 222 -1.08 -13.30 -9.49
C LEU A 222 -2.58 -13.49 -9.76
N ALA A 223 -3.45 -13.37 -8.75
CA ALA A 223 -4.91 -13.42 -8.91
C ALA A 223 -5.47 -12.30 -9.81
N TYR A 224 -4.69 -11.24 -10.04
CA TYR A 224 -5.00 -10.21 -11.03
C TYR A 224 -4.99 -10.77 -12.47
N LEU A 225 -4.08 -11.69 -12.80
CA LEU A 225 -3.91 -12.20 -14.17
C LEU A 225 -5.16 -12.88 -14.74
N PRO A 226 -5.86 -13.79 -14.04
CA PRO A 226 -7.12 -14.36 -14.53
C PRO A 226 -8.22 -13.31 -14.69
N LEU A 227 -8.27 -12.28 -13.85
CA LEU A 227 -9.26 -11.20 -13.99
C LEU A 227 -8.99 -10.33 -15.22
N TYR A 228 -7.71 -10.01 -15.48
CA TYR A 228 -7.27 -9.32 -16.69
C TYR A 228 -7.53 -10.17 -17.95
N TRP A 229 -7.23 -11.48 -17.91
CA TRP A 229 -7.50 -12.40 -19.00
C TRP A 229 -9.02 -12.49 -19.31
N TYR A 230 -9.85 -12.61 -18.27
CA TYR A 230 -11.30 -12.61 -18.41
C TYR A 230 -11.80 -11.32 -19.08
N ARG A 231 -11.31 -10.17 -18.65
CA ARG A 231 -11.65 -8.87 -19.23
C ARG A 231 -11.33 -8.81 -20.72
N THR A 232 -10.07 -9.11 -21.07
CA THR A 232 -9.57 -8.93 -22.44
C THR A 232 -10.02 -10.03 -23.40
N ARG A 233 -10.19 -11.25 -22.93
CA ARG A 233 -10.52 -12.40 -23.79
C ARG A 233 -12.02 -12.75 -23.83
N VAL A 234 -12.75 -12.46 -22.79
CA VAL A 234 -14.17 -12.83 -22.70
C VAL A 234 -15.06 -11.60 -22.89
N GLU A 235 -14.90 -10.58 -22.06
CA GLU A 235 -15.79 -9.42 -22.11
C GLU A 235 -15.59 -8.60 -23.39
N ASP A 236 -14.35 -8.28 -23.77
CA ASP A 236 -14.10 -7.45 -24.95
C ASP A 236 -14.41 -8.18 -26.25
N ARG A 237 -14.21 -9.52 -26.32
CA ARG A 237 -14.65 -10.31 -27.48
C ARG A 237 -16.17 -10.30 -27.64
N ARG A 238 -16.92 -10.53 -26.56
CA ARG A 238 -18.39 -10.51 -26.61
C ARG A 238 -18.93 -9.16 -27.09
N LEU A 239 -18.24 -8.08 -26.76
CA LEU A 239 -18.63 -6.74 -27.20
C LEU A 239 -18.29 -6.49 -28.67
N ALA A 240 -17.12 -6.92 -29.13
CA ALA A 240 -16.75 -6.84 -30.54
C ALA A 240 -17.74 -7.65 -31.40
N GLU A 241 -18.08 -8.86 -30.98
CA GLU A 241 -19.09 -9.70 -31.64
C GLU A 241 -20.48 -9.05 -31.66
N ALA A 242 -20.89 -8.44 -30.54
CA ALA A 242 -22.17 -7.72 -30.45
C ALA A 242 -22.20 -6.44 -31.29
N ALA A 243 -21.06 -5.79 -31.51
CA ALA A 243 -20.90 -4.61 -32.34
C ALA A 243 -20.70 -4.94 -33.84
N GLY A 244 -20.58 -6.22 -34.20
CA GLY A 244 -20.26 -6.64 -35.58
C GLY A 244 -18.83 -6.31 -36.04
N GLU A 245 -17.95 -6.00 -35.10
CA GLU A 245 -16.55 -5.68 -35.35
C GLU A 245 -15.69 -6.96 -35.22
N ALA A 246 -14.69 -7.11 -36.10
CA ALA A 246 -13.72 -8.19 -35.95
C ALA A 246 -12.98 -8.05 -34.61
N PRO A 247 -12.80 -9.13 -33.82
CA PRO A 247 -12.11 -9.05 -32.54
C PRO A 247 -10.71 -8.45 -32.76
N ALA A 248 -10.41 -7.38 -32.03
CA ALA A 248 -9.07 -6.82 -32.04
C ALA A 248 -8.09 -7.91 -31.59
N THR A 249 -7.36 -8.48 -32.54
CA THR A 249 -6.27 -9.41 -32.27
C THR A 249 -5.28 -8.66 -31.38
N ALA A 250 -5.04 -9.19 -30.17
CA ALA A 250 -4.02 -8.64 -29.29
C ALA A 250 -2.74 -8.40 -30.11
N ALA A 251 -2.34 -7.15 -30.23
CA ALA A 251 -1.03 -6.81 -30.75
C ALA A 251 0.03 -7.47 -29.88
N PRO A 252 1.10 -8.00 -30.48
CA PRO A 252 2.15 -8.72 -29.79
C PRO A 252 2.91 -7.88 -28.77
#